data_41fb996205104e553eafcf8de86a1bd4
#
_entry.id   41fb996205104e553eafcf8de86a1bd4
#
_cell.length_a   1.000
_cell.length_b   1.000
_cell.length_c   1.000
_cell.angle_alpha   90.00
_cell.angle_beta   90.00
_cell.angle_gamma   90.00
#
_symmetry.space_group_name_H-M   'P 1'
#
loop_
_entity.id
_entity.type
_entity.pdbx_description
1 polymer ?
#
loop_
_entity_poly.entity_id
_entity_poly.type
_entity_poly.pdbx_seq_one_letter_code
_entity_poly.pdbx_strand_id
1 'polypeptide(L)'
;IALIVTQYGKSYTRLSASDIDLTNFAAFAAANTQSVGIEILGGDNVLSVCQQLADSIGAQLYFNRSGQLQLLRLGSGFTGPYITDITEDDIILNSLQISTKLDIVAANKIGYCKNWTVQEGLVTGIPDEHKKLFATDWYTKTSTNSIVQGLYKLHLDPQQKDTLLIKEVEALAEAS
;
A
#
# COMPACT_ATOMS: atom_id res chain seq x y z
N ILE A 1 0.43 -0.41 12.89
CA ILE A 1 1.87 -0.17 12.73
C ILE A 1 2.47 0.36 14.04
N ALA A 2 2.04 1.50 14.59
CA ALA A 2 2.61 2.07 15.81
C ALA A 2 2.72 1.04 16.96
N LEU A 3 1.68 0.26 17.19
CA LEU A 3 1.67 -0.81 18.18
C LEU A 3 2.69 -1.92 17.86
N ILE A 4 2.81 -2.28 16.59
CA ILE A 4 3.73 -3.33 16.14
C ILE A 4 5.18 -2.93 16.44
N VAL A 5 5.61 -1.74 16.05
CA VAL A 5 7.00 -1.30 16.24
C VAL A 5 7.39 -1.03 17.69
N THR A 6 6.41 -0.82 18.59
CA THR A 6 6.66 -0.61 20.01
C THR A 6 6.65 -1.89 20.84
N GLN A 7 5.90 -2.91 20.43
CA GLN A 7 5.67 -4.12 21.23
C GLN A 7 6.38 -5.36 20.73
N TYR A 8 6.60 -5.48 19.42
CA TYR A 8 7.16 -6.68 18.81
C TYR A 8 8.64 -6.52 18.46
N GLY A 9 9.30 -7.66 18.22
CA GLY A 9 10.74 -7.72 18.01
C GLY A 9 11.54 -7.78 19.32
N LYS A 10 12.86 -7.74 19.20
CA LYS A 10 13.77 -7.76 20.34
C LYS A 10 13.69 -6.41 21.08
N SER A 11 13.85 -6.43 22.40
CA SER A 11 13.68 -5.23 23.25
C SER A 11 14.54 -4.03 22.80
N TYR A 12 15.75 -4.29 22.28
CA TYR A 12 16.66 -3.26 21.80
C TYR A 12 16.35 -2.74 20.37
N THR A 13 15.39 -3.35 19.68
CA THR A 13 14.96 -2.92 18.34
C THR A 13 13.59 -2.24 18.36
N ARG A 14 12.93 -2.18 19.51
CA ARG A 14 11.62 -1.56 19.65
C ARG A 14 11.76 -0.05 19.67
N LEU A 15 10.85 0.63 19.01
CA LEU A 15 10.72 2.07 19.07
C LEU A 15 10.02 2.48 20.36
N SER A 16 10.44 3.60 20.93
CA SER A 16 9.73 4.26 22.02
C SER A 16 8.61 5.15 21.47
N ALA A 17 7.70 5.60 22.33
CA ALA A 17 6.64 6.52 21.91
C ALA A 17 7.19 7.86 21.39
N SER A 18 8.37 8.29 21.84
CA SER A 18 9.06 9.49 21.36
C SER A 18 9.60 9.35 19.93
N ASP A 19 9.84 8.12 19.48
CA ASP A 19 10.37 7.83 18.16
C ASP A 19 9.27 7.71 17.10
N ILE A 20 8.02 7.97 17.49
CA ILE A 20 6.84 7.87 16.63
C ILE A 20 6.10 9.20 16.67
N ASP A 21 5.76 9.74 15.51
CA ASP A 21 4.85 10.89 15.40
C ASP A 21 3.39 10.42 15.57
N LEU A 22 2.94 10.37 16.81
CA LEU A 22 1.59 9.91 17.14
C LEU A 22 0.51 10.81 16.52
N THR A 23 0.79 12.08 16.28
CA THR A 23 -0.14 13.01 15.62
C THR A 23 -0.33 12.64 14.17
N ASN A 24 0.76 12.36 13.45
CA ASN A 24 0.71 11.86 12.09
C ASN A 24 -0.05 10.53 12.00
N PHE A 25 0.26 9.58 12.89
CA PHE A 25 -0.42 8.28 12.91
C PHE A 25 -1.92 8.39 13.21
N ALA A 26 -2.32 9.27 14.11
CA ALA A 26 -3.73 9.50 14.42
C ALA A 26 -4.49 10.12 13.24
N ALA A 27 -3.91 11.14 12.61
CA ALA A 27 -4.48 11.77 11.42
C ALA A 27 -4.57 10.77 10.24
N PHE A 28 -3.51 9.97 10.05
CA PHE A 28 -3.46 8.93 9.02
C PHE A 28 -4.55 7.86 9.24
N ALA A 29 -4.71 7.38 10.48
CA ALA A 29 -5.74 6.39 10.83
C ALA A 29 -7.16 6.93 10.63
N ALA A 30 -7.40 8.20 10.92
CA ALA A 30 -8.70 8.84 10.71
C ALA A 30 -9.04 8.96 9.21
N ALA A 31 -8.04 9.18 8.35
CA ALA A 31 -8.21 9.30 6.90
C ALA A 31 -8.26 7.94 6.19
N ASN A 32 -7.71 6.87 6.79
CA ASN A 32 -7.57 5.56 6.17
C ASN A 32 -8.17 4.48 7.07
N THR A 33 -9.44 4.16 6.84
CA THR A 33 -10.25 3.24 7.66
C THR A 33 -10.36 1.83 7.07
N GLN A 34 -9.54 1.51 6.05
CA GLN A 34 -9.57 0.23 5.35
C GLN A 34 -9.25 -0.93 6.30
N SER A 35 -9.96 -2.04 6.09
CA SER A 35 -9.74 -3.28 6.84
C SER A 35 -8.58 -4.07 6.23
N VAL A 36 -7.58 -4.40 7.04
CA VAL A 36 -6.42 -5.20 6.62
C VAL A 36 -6.31 -6.48 7.44
N GLY A 37 -5.80 -7.53 6.83
CA GLY A 37 -5.51 -8.81 7.48
C GLY A 37 -4.10 -9.28 7.16
N ILE A 38 -3.33 -9.60 8.19
CA ILE A 38 -1.98 -10.12 8.07
C ILE A 38 -1.75 -11.26 9.05
N GLU A 39 -1.02 -12.27 8.59
CA GLU A 39 -0.44 -13.29 9.44
C GLU A 39 1.04 -12.95 9.66
N ILE A 40 1.49 -12.92 10.90
CA ILE A 40 2.87 -12.61 11.27
C ILE A 40 3.49 -13.83 11.94
N LEU A 41 4.55 -14.35 11.36
CA LEU A 41 5.29 -15.48 11.87
C LEU A 41 6.47 -15.03 12.73
N GLY A 42 6.94 -15.89 13.64
CA GLY A 42 7.99 -15.55 14.60
C GLY A 42 9.36 -15.19 14.02
N GLY A 43 9.57 -15.41 12.71
CA GLY A 43 10.79 -15.04 11.98
C GLY A 43 10.67 -13.77 11.15
N ASP A 44 9.50 -13.15 11.10
CA ASP A 44 9.26 -12.00 10.22
C ASP A 44 9.96 -10.74 10.73
N ASN A 45 10.46 -9.96 9.80
CA ASN A 45 11.03 -8.66 10.11
C ASN A 45 9.92 -7.64 10.36
N VAL A 46 9.94 -7.02 11.55
CA VAL A 46 8.91 -6.05 12.00
C VAL A 46 8.75 -4.89 11.02
N LEU A 47 9.86 -4.35 10.48
CA LEU A 47 9.80 -3.25 9.55
C LEU A 47 9.19 -3.65 8.21
N SER A 48 9.52 -4.86 7.72
CA SER A 48 8.93 -5.39 6.48
C SER A 48 7.42 -5.61 6.62
N VAL A 49 6.96 -6.11 7.76
CA VAL A 49 5.52 -6.24 8.07
C VAL A 49 4.83 -4.89 8.07
N CYS A 50 5.43 -3.89 8.71
CA CYS A 50 4.88 -2.54 8.74
C CYS A 50 4.85 -1.89 7.35
N GLN A 51 5.87 -2.14 6.52
CA GLN A 51 5.91 -1.66 5.15
C GLN A 51 4.83 -2.32 4.29
N GLN A 52 4.63 -3.64 4.38
CA GLN A 52 3.54 -4.33 3.69
C GLN A 52 2.15 -3.78 4.04
N LEU A 53 1.94 -3.44 5.33
CA LEU A 53 0.71 -2.79 5.77
C LEU A 53 0.53 -1.41 5.14
N ALA A 54 1.60 -0.61 5.05
CA ALA A 54 1.57 0.70 4.42
C ALA A 54 1.36 0.59 2.89
N ASP A 55 2.09 -0.30 2.23
CA ASP A 55 2.02 -0.53 0.78
C ASP A 55 0.63 -0.98 0.31
N SER A 56 -0.12 -1.68 1.18
CA SER A 56 -1.48 -2.16 0.88
C SER A 56 -2.48 -1.05 0.60
N ILE A 57 -2.20 0.17 1.06
CA ILE A 57 -3.02 1.36 0.86
C ILE A 57 -2.24 2.49 0.16
N GLY A 58 -1.20 2.13 -0.59
CA GLY A 58 -0.37 3.10 -1.31
C GLY A 58 0.38 4.08 -0.42
N ALA A 59 0.63 3.73 0.85
CA ALA A 59 1.36 4.55 1.80
C ALA A 59 2.81 4.09 1.94
N GLN A 60 3.66 4.99 2.42
CA GLN A 60 5.05 4.72 2.74
C GLN A 60 5.34 5.03 4.20
N LEU A 61 6.19 4.20 4.78
CA LEU A 61 6.70 4.38 6.12
C LEU A 61 8.10 5.00 6.03
N TYR A 62 8.33 6.08 6.76
CA TYR A 62 9.62 6.78 6.74
C TYR A 62 9.93 7.45 8.07
N PHE A 63 11.20 7.80 8.28
CA PHE A 63 11.62 8.62 9.40
C PHE A 63 11.74 10.07 8.95
N ASN A 64 11.12 10.99 9.70
CA ASN A 64 11.25 12.41 9.47
C ASN A 64 12.63 12.94 9.89
N ARG A 65 12.91 14.22 9.68
CA ARG A 65 14.20 14.85 10.04
C ARG A 65 14.48 14.87 11.54
N SER A 66 13.46 14.72 12.36
CA SER A 66 13.58 14.62 13.83
C SER A 66 13.79 13.17 14.30
N GLY A 67 13.91 12.22 13.38
CA GLY A 67 14.08 10.80 13.69
C GLY A 67 12.80 10.08 14.11
N GLN A 68 11.63 10.69 13.91
CA GLN A 68 10.36 10.07 14.26
C GLN A 68 9.77 9.34 13.07
N LEU A 69 9.21 8.16 13.32
CA LEU A 69 8.50 7.36 12.34
C LEU A 69 7.17 8.03 11.95
N GLN A 70 6.93 8.14 10.66
CA GLN A 70 5.72 8.72 10.07
C GLN A 70 5.20 7.86 8.92
N LEU A 71 3.92 8.05 8.58
CA LEU A 71 3.26 7.50 7.40
C LEU A 71 2.92 8.63 6.42
N LEU A 72 3.20 8.39 5.13
CA LEU A 72 2.81 9.27 4.04
C LEU A 72 2.08 8.46 2.97
N ARG A 73 0.89 8.91 2.57
CA ARG A 73 0.21 8.40 1.38
C ARG A 73 0.32 9.45 0.28
N LEU A 74 0.86 9.04 -0.87
CA LEU A 74 0.85 9.87 -2.07
C LEU A 74 -0.54 9.73 -2.70
N GLY A 75 -1.36 10.73 -2.52
CA GLY A 75 -2.71 10.79 -3.10
C GLY A 75 -2.75 11.60 -4.40
N SER A 76 -3.87 11.53 -5.09
CA SER A 76 -4.15 12.34 -6.26
C SER A 76 -4.34 13.80 -5.87
N GLY A 77 -3.39 14.64 -6.24
CA GLY A 77 -3.51 16.09 -6.19
C GLY A 77 -3.29 16.68 -4.79
N PHE A 78 -2.18 17.37 -4.64
CA PHE A 78 -1.96 18.26 -3.50
C PHE A 78 -2.81 19.51 -3.70
N THR A 79 -3.77 19.74 -2.80
CA THR A 79 -4.67 20.92 -2.84
C THR A 79 -4.35 21.96 -1.77
N GLY A 80 -3.28 21.73 -1.00
CA GLY A 80 -2.83 22.63 0.07
C GLY A 80 -1.98 23.80 -0.45
N PRO A 81 -1.68 24.78 0.40
CA PRO A 81 -0.72 25.81 0.07
C PRO A 81 0.67 25.20 -0.14
N TYR A 82 1.39 25.71 -1.12
CA TYR A 82 2.78 25.31 -1.34
C TYR A 82 3.63 25.66 -0.11
N ILE A 83 4.52 24.74 0.25
CA ILE A 83 5.44 24.95 1.39
C ILE A 83 6.50 25.98 1.03
N THR A 84 6.94 25.96 -0.22
CA THR A 84 7.92 26.90 -0.77
C THR A 84 7.83 26.91 -2.29
N ASP A 85 8.15 28.04 -2.89
CA ASP A 85 8.36 28.15 -4.33
C ASP A 85 9.85 28.00 -4.61
N ILE A 86 10.19 27.17 -5.57
CA ILE A 86 11.57 27.04 -6.07
C ILE A 86 11.69 27.94 -7.28
N THR A 87 12.50 28.96 -7.18
CA THR A 87 12.76 29.91 -8.24
C THR A 87 14.02 29.55 -9.04
N GLU A 88 14.26 30.25 -10.13
CA GLU A 88 15.46 30.05 -10.96
C GLU A 88 16.76 30.26 -10.16
N ASP A 89 16.73 31.16 -9.17
CA ASP A 89 17.87 31.44 -8.29
C ASP A 89 18.20 30.30 -7.30
N ASP A 90 17.25 29.41 -7.05
CA ASP A 90 17.42 28.24 -6.16
C ASP A 90 17.99 27.03 -6.90
N ILE A 91 18.11 27.11 -8.24
CA ILE A 91 18.51 26.00 -9.09
C ILE A 91 19.97 26.21 -9.54
N ILE A 92 20.82 25.24 -9.25
CA ILE A 92 22.20 25.25 -9.77
C ILE A 92 22.15 25.19 -11.29
N LEU A 93 22.86 26.10 -11.96
CA LEU A 93 22.90 26.18 -13.42
C LEU A 93 23.21 24.81 -14.06
N ASN A 94 22.38 24.38 -15.00
CA ASN A 94 22.44 23.08 -15.69
C ASN A 94 22.22 21.83 -14.82
N SER A 95 21.73 21.99 -13.58
CA SER A 95 21.43 20.83 -12.70
C SER A 95 20.00 20.30 -12.88
N LEU A 96 19.09 21.08 -13.47
CA LEU A 96 17.71 20.65 -13.71
C LEU A 96 17.66 19.55 -14.78
N GLN A 97 17.27 18.37 -14.39
CA GLN A 97 17.04 17.25 -15.30
C GLN A 97 15.58 16.80 -15.20
N ILE A 98 14.92 16.72 -16.33
CA ILE A 98 13.56 16.17 -16.44
C ILE A 98 13.65 14.77 -17.01
N SER A 99 13.23 13.78 -16.27
CA SER A 99 13.14 12.40 -16.72
C SER A 99 11.73 11.86 -16.53
N THR A 100 11.21 11.15 -17.53
CA THR A 100 9.97 10.39 -17.40
C THR A 100 10.31 9.00 -16.87
N LYS A 101 9.93 8.73 -15.62
CA LYS A 101 10.20 7.44 -14.96
C LYS A 101 8.94 6.60 -14.69
N LEU A 102 7.77 7.16 -14.94
CA LEU A 102 6.51 6.49 -14.67
C LEU A 102 5.96 5.89 -15.96
N ASP A 103 5.74 4.59 -15.95
CA ASP A 103 4.97 3.93 -16.97
C ASP A 103 3.50 4.33 -16.83
N ILE A 104 2.90 4.76 -17.94
CA ILE A 104 1.47 5.07 -17.95
C ILE A 104 0.73 3.74 -18.01
N VAL A 105 -0.14 3.50 -17.04
CA VAL A 105 -0.98 2.31 -16.98
C VAL A 105 -2.45 2.69 -17.12
N ALA A 106 -3.19 1.93 -17.92
CA ALA A 106 -4.62 2.14 -18.12
C ALA A 106 -5.49 1.19 -17.27
N ALA A 107 -4.87 0.24 -16.60
CA ALA A 107 -5.56 -0.71 -15.73
C ALA A 107 -4.69 -1.07 -14.53
N ASN A 108 -5.33 -1.16 -13.36
CA ASN A 108 -4.71 -1.65 -12.14
C ASN A 108 -5.47 -2.88 -11.66
N LYS A 109 -4.74 -3.96 -11.34
CA LYS A 109 -5.30 -5.20 -10.79
C LYS A 109 -4.80 -5.38 -9.36
N ILE A 110 -5.73 -5.36 -8.41
CA ILE A 110 -5.42 -5.50 -6.99
C ILE A 110 -5.83 -6.89 -6.51
N GLY A 111 -4.88 -7.58 -5.86
CA GLY A 111 -5.12 -8.79 -5.07
C GLY A 111 -5.55 -8.40 -3.66
N TYR A 112 -6.65 -8.98 -3.17
CA TYR A 112 -7.19 -8.74 -1.83
C TYR A 112 -7.67 -10.03 -1.18
N CYS A 113 -8.00 -10.01 0.09
CA CYS A 113 -8.50 -11.15 0.87
C CYS A 113 -7.57 -12.37 0.73
N LYS A 114 -6.28 -12.19 1.07
CA LYS A 114 -5.29 -13.27 0.99
C LYS A 114 -5.71 -14.48 1.82
N ASN A 115 -5.66 -15.65 1.19
CA ASN A 115 -5.81 -16.92 1.87
C ASN A 115 -4.42 -17.41 2.32
N TRP A 116 -4.17 -17.40 3.62
CA TRP A 116 -2.90 -17.82 4.21
C TRP A 116 -2.73 -19.34 4.29
N THR A 117 -3.82 -20.10 4.05
CA THR A 117 -3.86 -21.56 4.13
C THR A 117 -4.58 -22.15 2.93
N VAL A 118 -4.03 -21.94 1.73
CA VAL A 118 -4.60 -22.49 0.49
C VAL A 118 -4.72 -24.01 0.61
N GLN A 119 -5.93 -24.53 0.32
CA GLN A 119 -6.24 -25.95 0.40
C GLN A 119 -6.22 -26.57 -0.97
N GLU A 120 -5.40 -27.60 -1.14
CA GLU A 120 -5.42 -28.47 -2.31
C GLU A 120 -6.17 -29.77 -1.98
N GLY A 121 -6.87 -30.34 -2.96
CA GLY A 121 -7.53 -31.65 -2.78
C GLY A 121 -8.74 -31.65 -1.85
N LEU A 122 -9.59 -30.65 -1.95
CA LEU A 122 -10.81 -30.53 -1.16
C LEU A 122 -11.74 -31.74 -1.36
N VAL A 123 -12.33 -32.25 -0.26
CA VAL A 123 -13.27 -33.37 -0.27
C VAL A 123 -14.50 -33.13 -1.14
N THR A 124 -15.06 -34.23 -1.66
CA THR A 124 -16.33 -34.21 -2.42
C THR A 124 -17.48 -33.80 -1.50
N GLY A 125 -18.39 -32.97 -2.00
CA GLY A 125 -19.57 -32.50 -1.26
C GLY A 125 -19.50 -31.07 -0.74
N ILE A 126 -18.33 -30.39 -0.86
CA ILE A 126 -18.26 -28.96 -0.60
C ILE A 126 -18.83 -28.18 -1.79
N PRO A 127 -19.71 -27.19 -1.57
CA PRO A 127 -20.21 -26.32 -2.65
C PRO A 127 -19.07 -25.66 -3.42
N ASP A 128 -19.22 -25.49 -4.73
CA ASP A 128 -18.14 -24.97 -5.58
C ASP A 128 -17.72 -23.53 -5.22
N GLU A 129 -18.64 -22.74 -4.68
CA GLU A 129 -18.36 -21.41 -4.14
C GLU A 129 -17.34 -21.49 -2.99
N HIS A 130 -17.54 -22.44 -2.09
CA HIS A 130 -16.63 -22.66 -0.96
C HIS A 130 -15.30 -23.28 -1.41
N LYS A 131 -15.31 -24.19 -2.39
CA LYS A 131 -14.08 -24.75 -2.94
C LYS A 131 -13.19 -23.65 -3.51
N LYS A 132 -13.80 -22.72 -4.26
CA LYS A 132 -13.08 -21.58 -4.82
C LYS A 132 -12.46 -20.70 -3.72
N LEU A 133 -13.20 -20.47 -2.62
CA LEU A 133 -12.72 -19.71 -1.48
C LEU A 133 -11.47 -20.34 -0.85
N PHE A 134 -11.45 -21.66 -0.69
CA PHE A 134 -10.34 -22.38 -0.06
C PHE A 134 -9.15 -22.61 -0.99
N ALA A 135 -9.38 -22.75 -2.29
CA ALA A 135 -8.35 -23.06 -3.28
C ALA A 135 -7.67 -21.82 -3.89
N THR A 136 -8.24 -20.63 -3.71
CA THR A 136 -7.70 -19.39 -4.28
C THR A 136 -6.81 -18.70 -3.29
N ASP A 137 -5.59 -18.31 -3.71
CA ASP A 137 -4.63 -17.56 -2.88
C ASP A 137 -5.09 -16.11 -2.69
N TRP A 138 -5.50 -15.45 -3.78
CA TRP A 138 -5.96 -14.06 -3.78
C TRP A 138 -7.25 -13.89 -4.57
N TYR A 139 -8.20 -13.11 -4.04
CA TYR A 139 -9.22 -12.50 -4.87
C TYR A 139 -8.66 -11.29 -5.60
N THR A 140 -9.15 -11.03 -6.80
CA THR A 140 -8.65 -9.91 -7.60
C THR A 140 -9.75 -9.01 -8.08
N LYS A 141 -9.48 -7.70 -8.09
CA LYS A 141 -10.31 -6.70 -8.76
C LYS A 141 -9.44 -5.85 -9.69
N THR A 142 -10.01 -5.53 -10.84
CA THR A 142 -9.35 -4.69 -11.84
C THR A 142 -10.17 -3.43 -12.05
N SER A 143 -9.53 -2.28 -11.97
CA SER A 143 -10.08 -0.99 -12.43
C SER A 143 -9.41 -0.60 -13.72
N THR A 144 -10.17 -0.04 -14.67
CA THR A 144 -9.68 0.38 -15.98
C THR A 144 -10.04 1.82 -16.25
N ASN A 145 -9.10 2.57 -16.84
CA ASN A 145 -9.33 3.93 -17.30
C ASN A 145 -9.38 3.95 -18.84
N SER A 146 -10.58 3.96 -19.41
CA SER A 146 -10.81 3.91 -20.84
C SER A 146 -10.28 5.16 -21.58
N ILE A 147 -10.23 6.31 -20.90
CA ILE A 147 -9.68 7.55 -21.47
C ILE A 147 -8.18 7.41 -21.69
N VAL A 148 -7.46 6.99 -20.64
CA VAL A 148 -6.01 6.73 -20.71
C VAL A 148 -5.70 5.65 -21.73
N GLN A 149 -6.46 4.55 -21.71
CA GLN A 149 -6.33 3.48 -22.69
C GLN A 149 -6.47 3.99 -24.14
N GLY A 150 -7.51 4.77 -24.40
CA GLY A 150 -7.78 5.31 -25.73
C GLY A 150 -6.72 6.33 -26.19
N LEU A 151 -6.24 7.18 -25.29
CA LEU A 151 -5.27 8.22 -25.57
C LEU A 151 -3.88 7.63 -25.90
N TYR A 152 -3.43 6.65 -25.13
CA TYR A 152 -2.09 6.07 -25.27
C TYR A 152 -2.06 4.70 -25.98
N LYS A 153 -3.22 4.19 -26.43
CA LYS A 153 -3.36 2.91 -27.11
C LYS A 153 -2.76 1.72 -26.32
N LEU A 154 -2.97 1.74 -24.99
CA LEU A 154 -2.40 0.76 -24.08
C LEU A 154 -3.18 -0.57 -24.09
N HIS A 155 -2.46 -1.67 -23.87
CA HIS A 155 -3.07 -2.96 -23.59
C HIS A 155 -3.59 -3.02 -22.16
N LEU A 156 -4.71 -3.73 -21.94
CA LEU A 156 -5.30 -3.96 -20.62
C LEU A 156 -4.83 -5.32 -20.06
N ASP A 157 -3.55 -5.44 -19.77
CA ASP A 157 -2.97 -6.60 -19.12
C ASP A 157 -2.17 -6.16 -17.87
N PRO A 158 -2.86 -5.70 -16.83
CA PRO A 158 -2.19 -5.21 -15.64
C PRO A 158 -1.59 -6.35 -14.84
N GLN A 159 -0.37 -6.15 -14.36
CA GLN A 159 0.20 -7.01 -13.36
C GLN A 159 -0.57 -6.88 -12.04
N GLN A 160 -0.75 -7.99 -11.34
CA GLN A 160 -1.42 -8.01 -10.06
C GLN A 160 -0.52 -7.39 -8.98
N LYS A 161 -1.04 -6.40 -8.26
CA LYS A 161 -0.47 -5.87 -7.03
C LYS A 161 -1.18 -6.50 -5.85
N ASP A 162 -0.46 -7.29 -5.07
CA ASP A 162 -0.99 -7.93 -3.88
C ASP A 162 -1.08 -6.96 -2.72
N THR A 163 -2.22 -6.98 -2.01
CA THR A 163 -2.47 -6.12 -0.86
C THR A 163 -2.99 -6.93 0.33
N LEU A 164 -2.93 -6.37 1.51
CA LEU A 164 -3.49 -6.96 2.72
C LEU A 164 -4.95 -6.54 2.97
N LEU A 165 -5.58 -5.88 2.02
CA LEU A 165 -6.99 -5.49 2.09
C LEU A 165 -7.88 -6.73 2.15
N ILE A 166 -8.95 -6.66 2.96
CA ILE A 166 -9.89 -7.77 3.12
C ILE A 166 -11.13 -7.58 2.25
N LYS A 167 -11.62 -6.33 2.12
CA LYS A 167 -12.90 -6.06 1.47
C LYS A 167 -12.72 -5.69 0.00
N GLU A 168 -13.60 -6.24 -0.82
CA GLU A 168 -13.68 -5.98 -2.25
C GLU A 168 -13.82 -4.49 -2.60
N VAL A 169 -14.69 -3.77 -1.85
CA VAL A 169 -14.95 -2.34 -2.09
C VAL A 169 -13.70 -1.50 -1.85
N GLU A 170 -12.93 -1.84 -0.80
CA GLU A 170 -11.68 -1.17 -0.47
C GLU A 170 -10.60 -1.44 -1.52
N ALA A 171 -10.51 -2.69 -2.01
CA ALA A 171 -9.59 -3.07 -3.09
C ALA A 171 -9.94 -2.37 -4.42
N LEU A 172 -11.22 -2.23 -4.73
CA LEU A 172 -11.66 -1.50 -5.94
C LEU A 172 -11.34 0.00 -5.84
N ALA A 173 -11.52 0.59 -4.66
CA ALA A 173 -11.18 1.99 -4.42
C ALA A 173 -9.66 2.24 -4.53
N GLU A 174 -8.83 1.28 -4.10
CA GLU A 174 -7.37 1.38 -4.25
C GLU A 174 -6.91 1.14 -5.69
N ALA A 175 -7.67 0.42 -6.50
CA ALA A 175 -7.39 0.20 -7.92
C ALA A 175 -7.71 1.41 -8.79
N SER A 176 -8.60 2.31 -8.34
CA SER A 176 -9.12 3.46 -9.10
C SER A 176 -8.17 4.64 -9.09
#